data_03754f17af66734c1850d9f0eb788ce8
#
_entry.id   03754f17af66734c1850d9f0eb788ce8
#
_cell.length_a   1.000
_cell.length_b   1.000
_cell.length_c   1.000
_cell.angle_alpha   90.00
_cell.angle_beta   90.00
_cell.angle_gamma   90.00
#
_symmetry.space_group_name_H-M   'P 1'
#
loop_
_entity.id
_entity.type
_entity.pdbx_description
1 polymer ?
#
loop_
_entity_poly.entity_id
_entity_poly.type
_entity_poly.pdbx_seq_one_letter_code
_entity_poly.pdbx_strand_id
1 'polypeptide(L)'
;KQSMLTRNNILFSERVFTSELGRTQGDVMFMPSPLNHATGFFHGLISPLLLGGRAVLQQDFRPREAIELMNAEGVTWSMSATPFIYDMLNVLDAEDGLAFDTLRLFCCGGAPLPPALIERAARYGVLLCEIYGSTESCPHVFVPPEKCAEWNGAWSGVPFAGIEVKVIDEAGNEVPRGAQGEEISRGPHMFVGYLNERDRTDRALDDEGWFYSGDLCYMDGEGRIRINGRKKEVIIRGGENISAREIDDDLIGAPGLANSATIGMPDARLGERICTFVVPSDPAAPPTQDDLIAYLRERHVAKRLWPERIEIIDEIPVTATGKVK
;
A
#
# COMPACT_ATOMS: atom_id res chain seq x y z
N LYS A 1 11.40 -15.16 6.45
CA LYS A 1 11.97 -15.39 5.12
C LYS A 1 13.03 -14.33 4.79
N GLN A 2 14.04 -14.69 4.02
CA GLN A 2 15.09 -13.79 3.55
C GLN A 2 15.09 -13.79 2.03
N SER A 3 14.69 -12.67 1.42
CA SER A 3 14.71 -12.49 -0.04
C SER A 3 16.10 -12.13 -0.50
N MET A 4 16.60 -12.84 -1.51
CA MET A 4 17.92 -12.59 -2.11
C MET A 4 17.74 -11.67 -3.32
N LEU A 5 18.35 -10.49 -3.25
CA LEU A 5 18.38 -9.51 -4.32
C LEU A 5 19.82 -9.32 -4.80
N THR A 6 20.01 -9.24 -6.09
CA THR A 6 21.30 -8.85 -6.65
C THR A 6 21.43 -7.32 -6.65
N ARG A 7 22.67 -6.85 -6.73
CA ARG A 7 22.93 -5.43 -6.96
C ARG A 7 22.19 -4.89 -8.20
N ASN A 8 22.11 -5.70 -9.26
CA ASN A 8 21.46 -5.28 -10.50
C ASN A 8 19.95 -5.11 -10.35
N ASN A 9 19.28 -5.98 -9.58
CA ASN A 9 17.83 -5.84 -9.30
C ASN A 9 17.57 -4.50 -8.62
N ILE A 10 18.31 -4.20 -7.55
CA ILE A 10 18.14 -2.98 -6.76
C ILE A 10 18.46 -1.74 -7.62
N LEU A 11 19.60 -1.74 -8.34
CA LEU A 11 20.00 -0.60 -9.14
C LEU A 11 19.06 -0.33 -10.33
N PHE A 12 18.52 -1.39 -10.95
CA PHE A 12 17.48 -1.23 -11.97
C PHE A 12 16.23 -0.59 -11.38
N SER A 13 15.70 -1.18 -10.31
CA SER A 13 14.50 -0.69 -9.65
C SER A 13 14.62 0.79 -9.26
N GLU A 14 15.69 1.16 -8.54
CA GLU A 14 15.84 2.54 -8.06
C GLU A 14 16.11 3.56 -9.18
N ARG A 15 16.73 3.14 -10.28
CA ARG A 15 16.89 4.00 -11.45
C ARG A 15 15.57 4.31 -12.14
N VAL A 16 14.75 3.30 -12.42
CA VAL A 16 13.43 3.54 -13.06
C VAL A 16 12.51 4.28 -12.11
N PHE A 17 12.50 3.91 -10.81
CA PHE A 17 11.72 4.57 -9.77
C PHE A 17 12.03 6.08 -9.70
N THR A 18 13.28 6.45 -9.54
CA THR A 18 13.67 7.87 -9.45
C THR A 18 13.47 8.64 -10.76
N SER A 19 13.75 8.01 -11.89
CA SER A 19 13.57 8.62 -13.22
C SER A 19 12.11 8.91 -13.52
N GLU A 20 11.21 7.95 -13.31
CA GLU A 20 9.78 8.11 -13.62
C GLU A 20 9.05 9.02 -12.64
N LEU A 21 9.56 9.13 -11.41
CA LEU A 21 9.10 10.13 -10.46
C LEU A 21 9.72 11.53 -10.71
N GLY A 22 10.59 11.67 -11.72
CA GLY A 22 11.24 12.93 -12.07
C GLY A 22 12.22 13.43 -11.01
N ARG A 23 12.85 12.53 -10.23
CA ARG A 23 13.80 12.92 -9.18
C ARG A 23 15.17 13.19 -9.75
N THR A 24 15.87 14.16 -9.18
CA THR A 24 17.15 14.69 -9.63
C THR A 24 18.13 14.85 -8.47
N GLN A 25 19.37 15.20 -8.79
CA GLN A 25 20.40 15.53 -7.79
C GLN A 25 20.01 16.68 -6.85
N GLY A 26 19.14 17.60 -7.31
CA GLY A 26 18.65 18.72 -6.50
C GLY A 26 17.60 18.34 -5.45
N ASP A 27 17.07 17.13 -5.51
CA ASP A 27 16.06 16.66 -4.60
C ASP A 27 16.66 16.12 -3.29
N VAL A 28 15.99 16.40 -2.17
CA VAL A 28 16.37 15.93 -0.84
C VAL A 28 15.32 14.93 -0.37
N MET A 29 15.77 13.69 -0.12
CA MET A 29 14.91 12.59 0.34
C MET A 29 14.74 12.63 1.86
N PHE A 30 13.51 12.43 2.36
CA PHE A 30 13.26 12.12 3.77
C PHE A 30 12.89 10.64 3.94
N MET A 31 13.53 9.95 4.89
CA MET A 31 13.27 8.53 5.15
C MET A 31 13.00 8.29 6.64
N PRO A 32 11.73 8.09 7.03
CA PRO A 32 11.36 7.70 8.38
C PRO A 32 11.39 6.17 8.60
N SER A 33 11.42 5.38 7.53
CA SER A 33 11.44 3.92 7.64
C SER A 33 12.84 3.41 8.02
N PRO A 34 12.93 2.35 8.85
CA PRO A 34 14.22 1.76 9.23
C PRO A 34 15.03 1.26 8.03
N LEU A 35 16.35 1.48 8.05
CA LEU A 35 17.25 1.03 6.97
C LEU A 35 17.40 -0.50 6.84
N ASN A 36 16.98 -1.26 7.83
CA ASN A 36 16.91 -2.72 7.76
C ASN A 36 15.61 -3.25 7.13
N HIS A 37 14.71 -2.36 6.74
CA HIS A 37 13.56 -2.64 5.90
C HIS A 37 13.85 -2.28 4.45
N ALA A 38 13.26 -3.01 3.48
CA ALA A 38 13.50 -2.78 2.05
C ALA A 38 13.26 -1.31 1.64
N THR A 39 12.15 -0.70 2.08
CA THR A 39 11.81 0.70 1.82
C THR A 39 12.92 1.65 2.29
N GLY A 40 13.38 1.50 3.54
CA GLY A 40 14.45 2.35 4.08
C GLY A 40 15.76 2.16 3.34
N PHE A 41 16.14 0.92 3.04
CA PHE A 41 17.38 0.62 2.35
C PHE A 41 17.37 1.10 0.88
N PHE A 42 16.32 0.79 0.13
CA PHE A 42 16.26 1.14 -1.29
C PHE A 42 16.12 2.66 -1.47
N HIS A 43 15.09 3.24 -0.89
CA HIS A 43 14.75 4.63 -1.16
C HIS A 43 15.51 5.62 -0.28
N GLY A 44 15.81 5.24 0.99
CA GLY A 44 16.54 6.11 1.92
C GLY A 44 18.05 6.12 1.72
N LEU A 45 18.62 5.05 1.13
CA LEU A 45 20.06 4.93 0.92
C LEU A 45 20.43 4.88 -0.56
N ILE A 46 19.85 3.94 -1.33
CA ILE A 46 20.29 3.70 -2.72
C ILE A 46 19.82 4.81 -3.67
N SER A 47 18.56 5.24 -3.60
CA SER A 47 18.03 6.33 -4.45
C SER A 47 18.86 7.62 -4.34
N PRO A 48 19.13 8.19 -3.15
CA PRO A 48 19.95 9.39 -3.02
C PRO A 48 21.38 9.21 -3.55
N LEU A 49 21.98 8.04 -3.30
CA LEU A 49 23.32 7.72 -3.84
C LEU A 49 23.34 7.68 -5.38
N LEU A 50 22.31 7.09 -6.00
CA LEU A 50 22.19 7.03 -7.46
C LEU A 50 22.00 8.40 -8.09
N LEU A 51 21.23 9.28 -7.42
CA LEU A 51 21.00 10.65 -7.86
C LEU A 51 22.19 11.58 -7.63
N GLY A 52 23.16 11.19 -6.76
CA GLY A 52 24.18 12.11 -6.24
C GLY A 52 23.58 13.21 -5.36
N GLY A 53 22.42 12.93 -4.78
CA GLY A 53 21.63 13.83 -3.93
C GLY A 53 21.86 13.61 -2.44
N ARG A 54 20.88 14.06 -1.62
CA ARG A 54 20.93 13.96 -0.14
C ARG A 54 19.76 13.15 0.38
N ALA A 55 19.98 12.50 1.55
CA ALA A 55 18.92 11.91 2.35
C ALA A 55 18.96 12.45 3.78
N VAL A 56 17.79 12.65 4.35
CA VAL A 56 17.55 13.00 5.76
C VAL A 56 16.89 11.79 6.40
N LEU A 57 17.55 11.19 7.39
CA LEU A 57 17.07 9.99 8.07
C LEU A 57 16.60 10.35 9.47
N GLN A 58 15.46 9.85 9.87
CA GLN A 58 14.98 9.97 11.25
C GLN A 58 14.86 8.56 11.86
N GLN A 59 15.66 8.28 12.89
CA GLN A 59 15.73 6.95 13.48
C GLN A 59 14.44 6.62 14.25
N ASP A 60 13.98 7.54 15.08
CA ASP A 60 12.76 7.40 15.86
C ASP A 60 11.75 8.41 15.35
N PHE A 61 10.77 7.93 14.57
CA PHE A 61 9.79 8.81 13.95
C PHE A 61 8.92 9.51 14.98
N ARG A 62 8.92 10.85 14.91
CA ARG A 62 8.04 11.75 15.65
C ARG A 62 7.51 12.78 14.68
N PRO A 63 6.19 12.83 14.45
CA PRO A 63 5.60 13.58 13.33
C PRO A 63 5.98 15.06 13.32
N ARG A 64 5.89 15.74 14.49
CA ARG A 64 6.22 17.16 14.61
C ARG A 64 7.70 17.43 14.34
N GLU A 65 8.57 16.67 15.00
CA GLU A 65 10.03 16.78 14.80
C GLU A 65 10.41 16.44 13.34
N ALA A 66 9.68 15.51 12.69
CA ALA A 66 9.89 15.17 11.29
C ALA A 66 9.60 16.37 10.38
N ILE A 67 8.48 17.08 10.58
CA ILE A 67 8.13 18.30 9.81
C ILE A 67 9.21 19.37 9.98
N GLU A 68 9.63 19.64 11.22
CA GLU A 68 10.68 20.62 11.51
C GLU A 68 12.02 20.26 10.86
N LEU A 69 12.41 18.99 10.95
CA LEU A 69 13.64 18.46 10.32
C LEU A 69 13.57 18.57 8.80
N MET A 70 12.42 18.20 8.21
CA MET A 70 12.21 18.30 6.76
C MET A 70 12.31 19.73 6.26
N ASN A 71 11.74 20.68 6.98
CA ASN A 71 11.84 22.12 6.63
C ASN A 71 13.26 22.64 6.79
N ALA A 72 13.94 22.31 7.90
CA ALA A 72 15.32 22.74 8.16
C ALA A 72 16.32 22.23 7.11
N GLU A 73 16.10 21.00 6.60
CA GLU A 73 16.98 20.35 5.62
C GLU A 73 16.53 20.54 4.16
N GLY A 74 15.40 21.22 3.93
CA GLY A 74 14.88 21.49 2.59
C GLY A 74 14.43 20.22 1.85
N VAL A 75 13.78 19.31 2.57
CA VAL A 75 13.29 18.04 2.00
C VAL A 75 12.23 18.30 0.92
N THR A 76 12.39 17.67 -0.24
CA THR A 76 11.47 17.85 -1.39
C THR A 76 10.57 16.64 -1.61
N TRP A 77 10.99 15.46 -1.21
CA TRP A 77 10.23 14.24 -1.40
C TRP A 77 10.48 13.16 -0.33
N SER A 78 9.58 12.19 -0.26
CA SER A 78 9.70 11.00 0.60
C SER A 78 9.09 9.78 -0.09
N MET A 79 9.48 8.57 0.35
CA MET A 79 8.83 7.31 0.06
C MET A 79 8.74 6.49 1.34
N SER A 80 7.53 6.20 1.82
CA SER A 80 7.34 5.41 3.02
C SER A 80 5.91 4.83 3.10
N ALA A 81 5.57 4.20 4.23
CA ALA A 81 4.21 3.74 4.47
C ALA A 81 3.26 4.91 4.76
N THR A 82 1.99 4.72 4.41
CA THR A 82 0.91 5.72 4.57
C THR A 82 0.78 6.28 6.00
N PRO A 83 0.96 5.53 7.11
CA PRO A 83 0.86 6.09 8.45
C PRO A 83 1.80 7.28 8.72
N PHE A 84 2.99 7.29 8.14
CA PHE A 84 3.93 8.39 8.38
C PHE A 84 3.40 9.76 7.92
N ILE A 85 2.88 9.83 6.69
CA ILE A 85 2.27 11.08 6.21
C ILE A 85 0.96 11.38 6.93
N TYR A 86 0.16 10.35 7.26
CA TYR A 86 -1.07 10.53 8.02
C TYR A 86 -0.83 11.20 9.36
N ASP A 87 0.17 10.74 10.13
CA ASP A 87 0.52 11.30 11.43
C ASP A 87 1.06 12.73 11.33
N MET A 88 1.88 13.02 10.30
CA MET A 88 2.34 14.39 10.05
C MET A 88 1.16 15.33 9.71
N LEU A 89 0.21 14.89 8.90
CA LEU A 89 -0.98 15.68 8.60
C LEU A 89 -1.87 15.90 9.82
N ASN A 90 -1.94 14.96 10.77
CA ASN A 90 -2.64 15.17 12.04
C ASN A 90 -2.02 16.31 12.86
N VAL A 91 -0.70 16.39 12.87
CA VAL A 91 0.01 17.52 13.56
C VAL A 91 -0.27 18.84 12.84
N LEU A 92 -0.21 18.88 11.50
CA LEU A 92 -0.50 20.08 10.72
C LEU A 92 -1.94 20.57 10.89
N ASP A 93 -2.91 19.65 10.98
CA ASP A 93 -4.31 20.01 11.20
C ASP A 93 -4.55 20.55 12.63
N ALA A 94 -3.70 20.20 13.61
CA ALA A 94 -3.83 20.59 15.01
C ALA A 94 -3.03 21.86 15.40
N GLU A 95 -2.01 22.22 14.64
CA GLU A 95 -1.09 23.31 14.98
C GLU A 95 -1.11 24.42 13.90
N ASP A 96 -1.72 25.57 14.21
CA ASP A 96 -1.72 26.73 13.33
C ASP A 96 -0.31 27.23 13.05
N GLY A 97 -0.02 27.54 11.80
CA GLY A 97 1.25 28.12 11.35
C GLY A 97 2.37 27.11 11.09
N LEU A 98 2.15 25.81 11.36
CA LEU A 98 3.05 24.75 10.92
C LEU A 98 2.68 24.32 9.49
N ALA A 99 3.67 24.14 8.63
CA ALA A 99 3.47 23.73 7.24
C ALA A 99 4.68 22.95 6.71
N PHE A 100 4.54 22.33 5.56
CA PHE A 100 5.68 21.85 4.79
C PHE A 100 6.21 22.99 3.89
N ASP A 101 7.45 23.40 4.08
CA ASP A 101 8.05 24.48 3.28
C ASP A 101 8.44 24.03 1.88
N THR A 102 9.05 22.85 1.78
CA THR A 102 9.67 22.35 0.55
C THR A 102 9.20 20.97 0.10
N LEU A 103 8.54 20.21 0.97
CA LEU A 103 7.98 18.90 0.59
C LEU A 103 6.91 19.07 -0.50
N ARG A 104 7.05 18.33 -1.61
CA ARG A 104 6.10 18.40 -2.74
C ARG A 104 5.54 17.04 -3.12
N LEU A 105 6.29 15.96 -2.89
CA LEU A 105 5.91 14.61 -3.24
C LEU A 105 6.10 13.66 -2.06
N PHE A 106 5.06 12.90 -1.72
CA PHE A 106 5.17 11.79 -0.78
C PHE A 106 4.64 10.52 -1.43
N CYS A 107 5.54 9.59 -1.74
CA CYS A 107 5.20 8.30 -2.27
C CYS A 107 4.76 7.38 -1.13
N CYS A 108 3.62 6.74 -1.28
CA CYS A 108 3.03 5.84 -0.29
C CYS A 108 3.02 4.41 -0.81
N GLY A 109 3.59 3.49 -0.04
CA GLY A 109 3.56 2.06 -0.34
C GLY A 109 2.94 1.22 0.77
N GLY A 110 2.57 -0.01 0.42
CA GLY A 110 2.10 -1.02 1.36
C GLY A 110 0.59 -1.03 1.63
N ALA A 111 -0.13 0.01 1.21
CA ALA A 111 -1.59 0.10 1.27
C ALA A 111 -2.11 1.09 0.23
N PRO A 112 -3.34 0.92 -0.29
CA PRO A 112 -4.00 1.91 -1.11
C PRO A 112 -4.17 3.25 -0.37
N LEU A 113 -4.19 4.34 -1.13
CA LEU A 113 -4.36 5.68 -0.59
C LEU A 113 -5.86 6.00 -0.39
N PRO A 114 -6.31 6.31 0.83
CA PRO A 114 -7.66 6.80 1.06
C PRO A 114 -7.89 8.15 0.38
N PRO A 115 -9.02 8.38 -0.33
CA PRO A 115 -9.33 9.67 -0.95
C PRO A 115 -9.24 10.87 0.00
N ALA A 116 -9.76 10.72 1.22
CA ALA A 116 -9.69 11.77 2.25
C ALA A 116 -8.24 12.17 2.61
N LEU A 117 -7.31 11.22 2.59
CA LEU A 117 -5.88 11.50 2.86
C LEU A 117 -5.24 12.26 1.71
N ILE A 118 -5.62 11.93 0.47
CA ILE A 118 -5.15 12.61 -0.74
C ILE A 118 -5.56 14.08 -0.71
N GLU A 119 -6.84 14.35 -0.42
CA GLU A 119 -7.37 15.70 -0.31
C GLU A 119 -6.72 16.49 0.83
N ARG A 120 -6.46 15.83 1.99
CA ARG A 120 -5.75 16.46 3.11
C ARG A 120 -4.34 16.89 2.73
N ALA A 121 -3.55 15.98 2.14
CA ALA A 121 -2.19 16.27 1.73
C ALA A 121 -2.12 17.40 0.69
N ALA A 122 -3.06 17.42 -0.25
CA ALA A 122 -3.16 18.47 -1.26
C ALA A 122 -3.37 19.88 -0.67
N ARG A 123 -4.10 20.01 0.46
CA ARG A 123 -4.26 21.30 1.19
C ARG A 123 -2.93 21.86 1.67
N TYR A 124 -1.96 21.00 1.95
CA TYR A 124 -0.61 21.37 2.36
C TYR A 124 0.41 21.40 1.20
N GLY A 125 -0.07 21.34 -0.05
CA GLY A 125 0.77 21.39 -1.25
C GLY A 125 1.58 20.13 -1.51
N VAL A 126 1.23 19.00 -0.88
CA VAL A 126 1.90 17.71 -1.03
C VAL A 126 1.11 16.80 -1.95
N LEU A 127 1.73 16.35 -3.02
CA LEU A 127 1.21 15.31 -3.89
C LEU A 127 1.48 13.95 -3.27
N LEU A 128 0.45 13.15 -3.03
CA LEU A 128 0.62 11.74 -2.71
C LEU A 128 0.73 10.92 -4.01
N CYS A 129 1.56 9.89 -3.99
CA CYS A 129 1.76 8.99 -5.12
C CYS A 129 1.70 7.54 -4.61
N GLU A 130 0.74 6.76 -5.11
CA GLU A 130 0.62 5.34 -4.73
C GLU A 130 1.71 4.52 -5.43
N ILE A 131 2.39 3.67 -4.64
CA ILE A 131 3.45 2.77 -5.11
C ILE A 131 3.10 1.36 -4.63
N TYR A 132 3.07 0.41 -5.54
CA TYR A 132 2.89 -1.00 -5.21
C TYR A 132 4.16 -1.80 -5.50
N GLY A 133 4.44 -2.72 -4.59
CA GLY A 133 5.56 -3.64 -4.67
C GLY A 133 5.78 -4.42 -3.38
N SER A 134 6.79 -5.26 -3.38
CA SER A 134 7.20 -6.08 -2.25
C SER A 134 8.71 -6.10 -2.11
N THR A 135 9.23 -6.78 -1.08
CA THR A 135 10.68 -7.01 -0.98
C THR A 135 11.20 -7.85 -2.13
N GLU A 136 10.40 -8.78 -2.62
CA GLU A 136 10.72 -9.71 -3.70
C GLU A 136 10.75 -9.04 -5.08
N SER A 137 9.80 -8.14 -5.31
CA SER A 137 9.60 -7.48 -6.61
C SER A 137 10.07 -6.03 -6.65
N CYS A 138 10.62 -5.49 -5.54
CA CYS A 138 10.86 -4.05 -5.42
C CYS A 138 9.59 -3.23 -5.73
N PRO A 139 9.61 -1.90 -5.80
CA PRO A 139 8.54 -1.12 -6.42
C PRO A 139 8.43 -1.46 -7.90
N HIS A 140 7.24 -1.81 -8.37
CA HIS A 140 7.07 -2.19 -9.77
C HIS A 140 5.80 -1.66 -10.44
N VAL A 141 4.85 -1.13 -9.65
CA VAL A 141 3.66 -0.41 -10.15
C VAL A 141 3.55 0.93 -9.41
N PHE A 142 3.17 1.98 -10.10
CA PHE A 142 3.05 3.32 -9.53
C PHE A 142 1.96 4.13 -10.23
N VAL A 143 1.40 5.11 -9.51
CA VAL A 143 0.61 6.17 -10.13
C VAL A 143 1.57 7.26 -10.59
N PRO A 144 1.68 7.56 -11.90
CA PRO A 144 2.54 8.65 -12.38
C PRO A 144 2.17 9.98 -11.71
N PRO A 145 3.15 10.84 -11.31
CA PRO A 145 2.85 12.08 -10.62
C PRO A 145 1.82 12.98 -11.32
N GLU A 146 1.86 13.06 -12.64
CA GLU A 146 0.91 13.82 -13.44
C GLU A 146 -0.49 13.21 -13.49
N LYS A 147 -0.64 11.95 -13.08
CA LYS A 147 -1.91 11.21 -13.00
C LYS A 147 -2.47 11.09 -11.57
N CYS A 148 -1.72 11.49 -10.56
CA CYS A 148 -2.13 11.34 -9.17
C CYS A 148 -3.49 11.99 -8.86
N ALA A 149 -3.78 13.16 -9.44
CA ALA A 149 -5.06 13.85 -9.24
C ALA A 149 -6.26 13.06 -9.81
N GLU A 150 -6.04 12.21 -10.82
CA GLU A 150 -7.09 11.46 -11.52
C GLU A 150 -7.18 10.01 -11.01
N TRP A 151 -6.03 9.38 -10.73
CA TRP A 151 -5.95 7.93 -10.50
C TRP A 151 -5.84 7.52 -9.03
N ASN A 152 -5.27 8.36 -8.17
CA ASN A 152 -5.14 8.03 -6.74
C ASN A 152 -6.50 7.68 -6.12
N GLY A 153 -6.48 6.63 -5.28
CA GLY A 153 -7.68 6.10 -4.63
C GLY A 153 -8.53 5.18 -5.53
N ALA A 154 -8.40 5.28 -6.86
CA ALA A 154 -9.09 4.42 -7.82
C ALA A 154 -8.17 3.34 -8.41
N TRP A 155 -6.90 3.67 -8.65
CA TRP A 155 -5.92 2.80 -9.29
C TRP A 155 -4.62 2.76 -8.47
N SER A 156 -3.98 1.60 -8.47
CA SER A 156 -2.61 1.46 -7.94
C SER A 156 -1.55 1.90 -8.96
N GLY A 157 -1.96 2.08 -10.23
CA GLY A 157 -1.16 2.67 -11.29
C GLY A 157 -0.82 1.76 -12.45
N VAL A 158 0.34 1.99 -13.04
CA VAL A 158 0.88 1.24 -14.19
C VAL A 158 2.27 0.69 -13.85
N PRO A 159 2.74 -0.36 -14.54
CA PRO A 159 4.10 -0.85 -14.35
C PRO A 159 5.14 0.21 -14.71
N PHE A 160 6.24 0.24 -13.94
CA PHE A 160 7.44 1.00 -14.33
C PHE A 160 8.04 0.47 -15.64
N ALA A 161 8.76 1.33 -16.36
CA ALA A 161 9.38 0.98 -17.62
C ALA A 161 10.30 -0.26 -17.51
N GLY A 162 10.15 -1.21 -18.44
CA GLY A 162 10.90 -2.45 -18.47
C GLY A 162 10.42 -3.54 -17.51
N ILE A 163 9.25 -3.34 -16.88
CA ILE A 163 8.58 -4.33 -16.02
C ILE A 163 7.31 -4.82 -16.72
N GLU A 164 7.14 -6.14 -16.74
CA GLU A 164 5.95 -6.78 -17.26
C GLU A 164 5.05 -7.19 -16.09
N VAL A 165 3.74 -6.92 -16.23
CA VAL A 165 2.71 -7.36 -15.27
C VAL A 165 1.58 -8.03 -16.02
N LYS A 166 1.07 -9.14 -15.46
CA LYS A 166 -0.12 -9.84 -15.94
C LYS A 166 -1.07 -10.10 -14.78
N VAL A 167 -2.32 -10.35 -15.12
CA VAL A 167 -3.35 -10.83 -14.19
C VAL A 167 -3.80 -12.19 -14.66
N ILE A 168 -3.69 -13.20 -13.79
CA ILE A 168 -3.94 -14.61 -14.16
C ILE A 168 -5.01 -15.25 -13.28
N ASP A 169 -5.67 -16.26 -13.83
CA ASP A 169 -6.59 -17.15 -13.10
C ASP A 169 -5.81 -18.24 -12.32
N GLU A 170 -6.55 -19.12 -11.61
CA GLU A 170 -5.97 -20.24 -10.86
C GLU A 170 -5.30 -21.31 -11.76
N ALA A 171 -5.65 -21.36 -13.03
CA ALA A 171 -5.02 -22.24 -14.01
C ALA A 171 -3.78 -21.63 -14.68
N GLY A 172 -3.41 -20.38 -14.34
CA GLY A 172 -2.27 -19.67 -14.89
C GLY A 172 -2.55 -18.96 -16.22
N ASN A 173 -3.80 -18.91 -16.68
CA ASN A 173 -4.16 -18.19 -17.90
C ASN A 173 -4.39 -16.71 -17.63
N GLU A 174 -3.95 -15.84 -18.54
CA GLU A 174 -4.25 -14.42 -18.46
C GLU A 174 -5.76 -14.18 -18.54
N VAL A 175 -6.31 -13.42 -17.59
CA VAL A 175 -7.74 -13.13 -17.54
C VAL A 175 -8.10 -11.96 -18.49
N PRO A 176 -9.36 -11.87 -18.94
CA PRO A 176 -9.83 -10.72 -19.69
C PRO A 176 -9.65 -9.41 -18.90
N ARG A 177 -9.43 -8.30 -19.63
CA ARG A 177 -9.33 -6.97 -19.01
C ARG A 177 -10.58 -6.65 -18.18
N GLY A 178 -10.37 -6.17 -16.96
CA GLY A 178 -11.43 -5.90 -15.99
C GLY A 178 -11.85 -7.10 -15.13
N ALA A 179 -11.37 -8.31 -15.44
CA ALA A 179 -11.56 -9.47 -14.56
C ALA A 179 -10.50 -9.50 -13.46
N GLN A 180 -10.89 -10.01 -12.29
CA GLN A 180 -9.99 -10.22 -11.17
C GLN A 180 -9.14 -11.47 -11.36
N GLY A 181 -7.88 -11.40 -10.94
CA GLY A 181 -6.97 -12.53 -10.87
C GLY A 181 -5.76 -12.22 -10.00
N GLU A 182 -4.80 -13.12 -9.98
CA GLU A 182 -3.52 -12.92 -9.28
C GLU A 182 -2.60 -12.01 -10.11
N GLU A 183 -2.00 -11.03 -9.44
CA GLU A 183 -0.91 -10.25 -10.02
C GLU A 183 0.35 -11.09 -10.12
N ILE A 184 0.91 -11.17 -11.33
CA ILE A 184 2.26 -11.69 -11.55
C ILE A 184 3.10 -10.66 -12.30
N SER A 185 4.39 -10.59 -11.95
CA SER A 185 5.32 -9.62 -12.55
C SER A 185 6.65 -10.27 -12.95
N ARG A 186 7.28 -9.68 -13.97
CA ARG A 186 8.57 -10.12 -14.49
C ARG A 186 9.42 -8.94 -14.93
N GLY A 187 10.74 -9.05 -14.69
CA GLY A 187 11.68 -8.03 -15.14
C GLY A 187 13.00 -8.00 -14.36
N PRO A 188 13.90 -7.08 -14.68
CA PRO A 188 15.20 -6.99 -14.02
C PRO A 188 15.15 -6.60 -12.53
N HIS A 189 14.00 -6.11 -12.03
CA HIS A 189 13.76 -5.75 -10.63
C HIS A 189 13.59 -6.98 -9.74
N MET A 190 13.29 -8.13 -10.30
CA MET A 190 12.85 -9.32 -9.59
C MET A 190 13.98 -9.98 -8.78
N PHE A 191 13.65 -10.42 -7.55
CA PHE A 191 14.57 -11.18 -6.70
C PHE A 191 15.00 -12.52 -7.33
N VAL A 192 16.06 -13.11 -6.81
CA VAL A 192 16.57 -14.40 -7.32
C VAL A 192 16.09 -15.61 -6.52
N GLY A 193 15.35 -15.38 -5.43
CA GLY A 193 14.75 -16.41 -4.60
C GLY A 193 14.88 -16.16 -3.11
N TYR A 194 14.44 -17.14 -2.31
CA TYR A 194 14.56 -17.11 -0.85
C TYR A 194 15.78 -17.90 -0.38
N LEU A 195 16.56 -17.33 0.52
CA LEU A 195 17.79 -17.95 1.03
C LEU A 195 17.47 -19.27 1.74
N ASN A 196 18.07 -20.35 1.28
CA ASN A 196 17.91 -21.71 1.80
C ASN A 196 16.45 -22.25 1.82
N GLU A 197 15.55 -21.65 1.02
CA GLU A 197 14.14 -22.05 0.93
C GLU A 197 13.78 -22.38 -0.55
N ARG A 198 14.39 -23.41 -1.12
CA ARG A 198 14.21 -23.80 -2.54
C ARG A 198 12.75 -24.01 -2.90
N ASP A 199 12.03 -24.86 -2.16
CA ASP A 199 10.62 -25.18 -2.42
C ASP A 199 9.71 -23.94 -2.38
N ARG A 200 10.09 -22.94 -1.57
CA ARG A 200 9.35 -21.68 -1.51
C ARG A 200 9.67 -20.78 -2.69
N THR A 201 10.92 -20.79 -3.14
CA THR A 201 11.33 -20.07 -4.34
C THR A 201 10.61 -20.60 -5.56
N ASP A 202 10.61 -21.93 -5.75
CA ASP A 202 9.98 -22.60 -6.89
C ASP A 202 8.45 -22.41 -6.94
N ARG A 203 7.81 -22.16 -5.78
CA ARG A 203 6.38 -21.77 -5.74
C ARG A 203 6.11 -20.30 -6.03
N ALA A 204 7.10 -19.44 -5.84
CA ALA A 204 6.92 -17.99 -5.98
C ALA A 204 7.48 -17.44 -7.30
N LEU A 205 8.39 -18.17 -7.94
CA LEU A 205 9.10 -17.74 -9.14
C LEU A 205 9.18 -18.93 -10.09
N ASP A 206 8.63 -18.81 -11.29
CA ASP A 206 8.69 -19.86 -12.29
C ASP A 206 9.96 -19.82 -13.17
N ASP A 207 10.12 -20.80 -14.04
CA ASP A 207 11.27 -20.92 -14.94
C ASP A 207 11.32 -19.83 -16.02
N GLU A 208 10.22 -19.13 -16.29
CA GLU A 208 10.12 -18.01 -17.20
C GLU A 208 10.42 -16.66 -16.53
N GLY A 209 10.64 -16.67 -15.20
CA GLY A 209 10.94 -15.52 -14.37
C GLY A 209 9.71 -14.72 -13.93
N TRP A 210 8.51 -15.29 -14.01
CA TRP A 210 7.30 -14.70 -13.44
C TRP A 210 7.24 -14.94 -11.94
N PHE A 211 7.02 -13.86 -11.21
CA PHE A 211 6.81 -13.88 -9.76
C PHE A 211 5.34 -13.86 -9.44
N TYR A 212 4.89 -14.82 -8.66
CA TYR A 212 3.52 -14.96 -8.17
C TYR A 212 3.41 -14.23 -6.84
N SER A 213 2.80 -13.03 -6.87
CA SER A 213 2.75 -12.13 -5.71
C SER A 213 1.86 -12.66 -4.59
N GLY A 214 0.83 -13.41 -4.93
CA GLY A 214 -0.28 -13.77 -4.06
C GLY A 214 -1.24 -12.61 -3.81
N ASP A 215 -1.07 -11.47 -4.49
CA ASP A 215 -1.97 -10.33 -4.43
C ASP A 215 -3.02 -10.42 -5.54
N LEU A 216 -4.26 -10.05 -5.23
CA LEU A 216 -5.35 -9.99 -6.19
C LEU A 216 -5.44 -8.60 -6.79
N CYS A 217 -5.70 -8.56 -8.08
CA CYS A 217 -5.88 -7.31 -8.79
C CYS A 217 -6.80 -7.46 -10.00
N TYR A 218 -7.15 -6.37 -10.61
CA TYR A 218 -7.66 -6.32 -11.98
C TYR A 218 -6.89 -5.27 -12.78
N MET A 219 -6.86 -5.47 -14.11
CA MET A 219 -6.21 -4.57 -15.05
C MET A 219 -7.22 -4.15 -16.10
N ASP A 220 -7.32 -2.85 -16.37
CA ASP A 220 -8.25 -2.34 -17.40
C ASP A 220 -7.66 -2.35 -18.81
N GLY A 221 -8.43 -1.82 -19.78
CA GLY A 221 -8.04 -1.74 -21.18
C GLY A 221 -6.86 -0.79 -21.45
N GLU A 222 -6.55 0.12 -20.53
CA GLU A 222 -5.42 1.06 -20.60
C GLU A 222 -4.16 0.55 -19.87
N GLY A 223 -4.25 -0.65 -19.27
CA GLY A 223 -3.15 -1.27 -18.52
C GLY A 223 -3.01 -0.73 -17.09
N ARG A 224 -4.01 0.01 -16.60
CA ARG A 224 -4.04 0.45 -15.20
C ARG A 224 -4.40 -0.72 -14.30
N ILE A 225 -3.68 -0.84 -13.19
CA ILE A 225 -3.79 -1.93 -12.24
C ILE A 225 -4.43 -1.40 -10.95
N ARG A 226 -5.38 -2.16 -10.39
CA ARG A 226 -5.92 -1.95 -9.05
C ARG A 226 -5.67 -3.19 -8.22
N ILE A 227 -4.82 -3.07 -7.20
CA ILE A 227 -4.61 -4.11 -6.19
C ILE A 227 -5.78 -4.04 -5.21
N ASN A 228 -6.51 -5.13 -5.03
CA ASN A 228 -7.74 -5.16 -4.23
C ASN A 228 -7.80 -6.26 -3.18
N GLY A 229 -6.68 -6.95 -2.91
CA GLY A 229 -6.62 -7.94 -1.84
C GLY A 229 -5.45 -8.91 -1.96
N ARG A 230 -5.50 -9.94 -1.12
CA ARG A 230 -4.55 -11.07 -1.14
C ARG A 230 -5.26 -12.40 -1.22
N LYS A 231 -4.72 -13.34 -1.99
CA LYS A 231 -5.26 -14.72 -2.08
C LYS A 231 -5.42 -15.38 -0.70
N LYS A 232 -4.55 -15.07 0.26
CA LYS A 232 -4.58 -15.62 1.62
C LYS A 232 -5.55 -14.91 2.56
N GLU A 233 -6.03 -13.74 2.17
CA GLU A 233 -6.96 -12.89 2.94
C GLU A 233 -8.35 -12.90 2.31
N VAL A 234 -8.57 -13.77 1.33
CA VAL A 234 -9.89 -13.99 0.72
C VAL A 234 -10.75 -14.79 1.69
N ILE A 235 -11.93 -14.29 1.96
CA ILE A 235 -12.98 -14.97 2.72
C ILE A 235 -13.74 -15.84 1.75
N ILE A 236 -13.71 -17.18 1.95
CA ILE A 236 -14.40 -18.14 1.09
C ILE A 236 -15.79 -18.40 1.67
N ARG A 237 -16.77 -17.61 1.23
CA ARG A 237 -18.14 -17.65 1.76
C ARG A 237 -19.11 -18.27 0.77
N GLY A 238 -19.53 -19.49 1.03
CA GLY A 238 -20.52 -20.19 0.19
C GLY A 238 -20.09 -20.40 -1.25
N GLY A 239 -18.78 -20.49 -1.50
CA GLY A 239 -18.19 -20.62 -2.84
C GLY A 239 -17.87 -19.28 -3.52
N GLU A 240 -18.18 -18.15 -2.88
CA GLU A 240 -17.75 -16.82 -3.34
C GLU A 240 -16.42 -16.43 -2.68
N ASN A 241 -15.51 -15.86 -3.46
CA ASN A 241 -14.25 -15.29 -3.01
C ASN A 241 -14.48 -13.79 -2.71
N ILE A 242 -14.40 -13.43 -1.44
CA ILE A 242 -14.63 -12.06 -0.95
C ILE A 242 -13.30 -11.51 -0.44
N SER A 243 -12.87 -10.36 -0.94
CA SER A 243 -11.69 -9.67 -0.41
C SER A 243 -12.02 -9.03 0.95
N ALA A 244 -11.33 -9.46 2.00
CA ALA A 244 -11.42 -8.82 3.32
C ALA A 244 -11.03 -7.33 3.23
N ARG A 245 -10.05 -7.03 2.41
CA ARG A 245 -9.56 -5.67 2.15
C ARG A 245 -10.61 -4.77 1.51
N GLU A 246 -11.38 -5.26 0.54
CA GLU A 246 -12.47 -4.50 -0.10
C GLU A 246 -13.48 -4.02 0.93
N ILE A 247 -13.79 -4.87 1.93
CA ILE A 247 -14.72 -4.52 3.02
C ILE A 247 -14.13 -3.42 3.92
N ASP A 248 -12.85 -3.55 4.30
CA ASP A 248 -12.19 -2.54 5.13
C ASP A 248 -12.09 -1.19 4.40
N ASP A 249 -11.78 -1.19 3.11
CA ASP A 249 -11.72 0.03 2.28
C ASP A 249 -13.12 0.69 2.18
N ASP A 250 -14.20 -0.10 2.04
CA ASP A 250 -15.58 0.40 1.99
C ASP A 250 -16.06 0.98 3.33
N LEU A 251 -15.51 0.52 4.45
CA LEU A 251 -15.82 1.01 5.80
C LEU A 251 -15.07 2.30 6.18
N ILE A 252 -14.07 2.72 5.40
CA ILE A 252 -13.34 3.96 5.68
C ILE A 252 -14.30 5.15 5.74
N GLY A 253 -14.24 5.90 6.84
CA GLY A 253 -15.09 7.07 7.07
C GLY A 253 -16.48 6.75 7.64
N ALA A 254 -16.76 5.49 8.01
CA ALA A 254 -18.00 5.15 8.68
C ALA A 254 -18.12 5.88 10.04
N PRO A 255 -19.28 6.44 10.37
CA PRO A 255 -19.51 7.15 11.63
C PRO A 255 -19.19 6.27 12.84
N GLY A 256 -18.45 6.82 13.80
CA GLY A 256 -18.03 6.09 15.00
C GLY A 256 -16.90 5.09 14.83
N LEU A 257 -16.38 4.89 13.60
CA LEU A 257 -15.27 3.99 13.29
C LEU A 257 -13.95 4.76 13.19
N ALA A 258 -12.95 4.39 14.01
CA ALA A 258 -11.58 4.89 13.88
C ALA A 258 -10.74 4.00 12.96
N ASN A 259 -10.88 2.67 13.08
CA ASN A 259 -10.16 1.69 12.27
C ASN A 259 -10.90 0.37 12.21
N SER A 260 -10.67 -0.44 11.18
CA SER A 260 -11.21 -1.80 11.05
C SER A 260 -10.20 -2.79 10.50
N ALA A 261 -10.44 -4.08 10.75
CA ALA A 261 -9.77 -5.19 10.11
C ALA A 261 -10.75 -6.36 9.95
N THR A 262 -10.96 -6.77 8.71
CA THR A 262 -11.91 -7.84 8.37
C THR A 262 -11.18 -9.16 8.14
N ILE A 263 -11.78 -10.25 8.59
CA ILE A 263 -11.28 -11.62 8.41
C ILE A 263 -12.41 -12.59 8.09
N GLY A 264 -12.05 -13.76 7.53
CA GLY A 264 -12.93 -14.91 7.47
C GLY A 264 -13.04 -15.60 8.83
N MET A 265 -14.25 -15.75 9.33
CA MET A 265 -14.59 -16.53 10.52
C MET A 265 -15.15 -17.88 10.09
N PRO A 266 -14.64 -19.02 10.60
CA PRO A 266 -15.12 -20.34 10.22
C PRO A 266 -16.64 -20.51 10.42
N ASP A 267 -17.33 -21.06 9.42
CA ASP A 267 -18.76 -21.39 9.46
C ASP A 267 -19.01 -22.77 8.85
N ALA A 268 -19.75 -23.60 9.59
CA ALA A 268 -19.98 -25.01 9.20
C ALA A 268 -20.76 -25.19 7.87
N ARG A 269 -21.55 -24.17 7.47
CA ARG A 269 -22.40 -24.21 6.27
C ARG A 269 -21.79 -23.49 5.08
N LEU A 270 -21.16 -22.34 5.33
CA LEU A 270 -20.67 -21.46 4.28
C LEU A 270 -19.15 -21.56 4.07
N GLY A 271 -18.45 -22.35 4.89
CA GLY A 271 -16.99 -22.35 4.97
C GLY A 271 -16.51 -21.22 5.86
N GLU A 272 -16.74 -19.97 5.45
CA GLU A 272 -16.45 -18.79 6.24
C GLU A 272 -17.57 -17.77 6.22
N ARG A 273 -17.56 -16.86 7.21
CA ARG A 273 -18.38 -15.65 7.29
C ARG A 273 -17.51 -14.44 7.51
N ILE A 274 -18.05 -13.29 7.18
CA ILE A 274 -17.37 -12.00 7.32
C ILE A 274 -17.43 -11.55 8.78
N CYS A 275 -16.27 -11.42 9.42
CA CYS A 275 -16.12 -10.86 10.76
C CYS A 275 -15.21 -9.61 10.68
N THR A 276 -15.71 -8.46 11.12
CA THR A 276 -14.94 -7.21 11.14
C THR A 276 -14.61 -6.82 12.58
N PHE A 277 -13.33 -6.70 12.89
CA PHE A 277 -12.85 -6.09 14.12
C PHE A 277 -12.94 -4.57 13.97
N VAL A 278 -13.46 -3.90 14.97
CA VAL A 278 -13.79 -2.47 14.96
C VAL A 278 -13.09 -1.77 16.11
N VAL A 279 -12.30 -0.76 15.79
CA VAL A 279 -11.79 0.21 16.77
C VAL A 279 -12.71 1.44 16.73
N PRO A 280 -13.45 1.74 17.81
CA PRO A 280 -14.35 2.88 17.82
C PRO A 280 -13.58 4.21 17.93
N SER A 281 -14.12 5.27 17.33
CA SER A 281 -13.62 6.64 17.52
C SER A 281 -13.85 7.16 18.94
N ASP A 282 -14.96 6.72 19.56
CA ASP A 282 -15.27 6.94 20.96
C ASP A 282 -15.55 5.59 21.64
N PRO A 283 -14.67 5.11 22.53
CA PRO A 283 -14.87 3.85 23.25
C PRO A 283 -16.16 3.78 24.06
N ALA A 284 -16.74 4.92 24.46
CA ALA A 284 -18.00 4.99 25.22
C ALA A 284 -19.24 4.84 24.32
N ALA A 285 -19.06 5.03 22.99
CA ALA A 285 -20.15 4.97 22.00
C ALA A 285 -19.71 4.22 20.74
N PRO A 286 -19.36 2.91 20.84
CA PRO A 286 -18.92 2.13 19.68
C PRO A 286 -20.06 2.00 18.65
N PRO A 287 -19.76 1.98 17.34
CA PRO A 287 -20.75 1.74 16.31
C PRO A 287 -21.29 0.31 16.43
N THR A 288 -22.57 0.14 16.13
CA THR A 288 -23.20 -1.19 16.04
C THR A 288 -23.01 -1.79 14.66
N GLN A 289 -23.27 -3.09 14.52
CA GLN A 289 -23.27 -3.75 13.21
C GLN A 289 -24.29 -3.10 12.25
N ASP A 290 -25.46 -2.73 12.77
CA ASP A 290 -26.52 -2.08 11.96
C ASP A 290 -26.09 -0.69 11.48
N ASP A 291 -25.34 0.07 12.25
CA ASP A 291 -24.79 1.37 11.84
C ASP A 291 -23.82 1.21 10.67
N LEU A 292 -22.90 0.24 10.75
CA LEU A 292 -21.96 -0.05 9.67
C LEU A 292 -22.68 -0.56 8.40
N ILE A 293 -23.68 -1.42 8.55
CA ILE A 293 -24.50 -1.91 7.44
C ILE A 293 -25.30 -0.75 6.81
N ALA A 294 -25.84 0.16 7.59
CA ALA A 294 -26.55 1.33 7.09
C ALA A 294 -25.63 2.22 6.26
N TYR A 295 -24.41 2.48 6.75
CA TYR A 295 -23.38 3.23 6.03
C TYR A 295 -23.01 2.57 4.69
N LEU A 296 -22.73 1.26 4.68
CA LEU A 296 -22.41 0.52 3.46
C LEU A 296 -23.58 0.53 2.46
N ARG A 297 -24.81 0.45 2.94
CA ARG A 297 -26.02 0.52 2.11
C ARG A 297 -26.19 1.88 1.44
N GLU A 298 -25.96 2.97 2.15
CA GLU A 298 -26.02 4.33 1.61
C GLU A 298 -24.99 4.54 0.50
N ARG A 299 -23.84 3.87 0.59
CA ARG A 299 -22.78 3.87 -0.43
C ARG A 299 -23.00 2.86 -1.56
N HIS A 300 -24.14 2.18 -1.58
CA HIS A 300 -24.49 1.15 -2.57
C HIS A 300 -23.53 -0.04 -2.62
N VAL A 301 -22.83 -0.32 -1.51
CA VAL A 301 -21.97 -1.50 -1.39
C VAL A 301 -22.80 -2.77 -1.45
N ALA A 302 -22.35 -3.74 -2.23
CA ALA A 302 -23.07 -4.99 -2.43
C ALA A 302 -23.27 -5.75 -1.12
N LYS A 303 -24.48 -6.27 -0.87
CA LYS A 303 -24.83 -6.98 0.38
C LYS A 303 -23.88 -8.14 0.72
N ARG A 304 -23.28 -8.78 -0.28
CA ARG A 304 -22.29 -9.88 -0.09
C ARG A 304 -21.05 -9.44 0.69
N LEU A 305 -20.75 -8.11 0.72
CA LEU A 305 -19.59 -7.50 1.39
C LEU A 305 -19.95 -6.99 2.81
N TRP A 306 -21.18 -7.13 3.26
CA TRP A 306 -21.56 -6.63 4.56
C TRP A 306 -21.06 -7.53 5.69
N PRO A 307 -20.49 -6.94 6.77
CA PRO A 307 -20.10 -7.71 7.95
C PRO A 307 -21.26 -8.50 8.54
N GLU A 308 -21.05 -9.80 8.78
CA GLU A 308 -22.04 -10.67 9.43
C GLU A 308 -21.83 -10.74 10.93
N ARG A 309 -20.67 -10.29 11.40
CA ARG A 309 -20.28 -10.11 12.79
C ARG A 309 -19.32 -8.93 12.93
N ILE A 310 -19.44 -8.19 14.03
CA ILE A 310 -18.42 -7.24 14.45
C ILE A 310 -17.88 -7.61 15.83
N GLU A 311 -16.61 -7.31 16.07
CA GLU A 311 -15.95 -7.43 17.38
C GLU A 311 -15.29 -6.09 17.71
N ILE A 312 -15.67 -5.52 18.84
CA ILE A 312 -15.07 -4.25 19.32
C ILE A 312 -13.75 -4.56 20.01
N ILE A 313 -12.70 -3.87 19.59
CA ILE A 313 -11.34 -3.99 20.18
C ILE A 313 -10.75 -2.61 20.40
N ASP A 314 -9.78 -2.52 21.32
CA ASP A 314 -9.11 -1.24 21.64
C ASP A 314 -8.15 -0.81 20.53
N GLU A 315 -7.46 -1.76 19.89
CA GLU A 315 -6.52 -1.50 18.80
C GLU A 315 -6.40 -2.69 17.84
N ILE A 316 -6.12 -2.42 16.57
CA ILE A 316 -5.76 -3.47 15.60
C ILE A 316 -4.29 -3.87 15.84
N PRO A 317 -3.99 -5.16 16.12
CA PRO A 317 -2.61 -5.62 16.26
C PRO A 317 -1.84 -5.43 14.97
N VAL A 318 -0.73 -4.68 15.01
CA VAL A 318 0.11 -4.42 13.84
C VAL A 318 1.56 -4.86 14.05
N THR A 319 2.28 -5.04 12.96
CA THR A 319 3.72 -5.25 12.95
C THR A 319 4.46 -3.92 13.17
N ALA A 320 5.78 -3.94 13.40
CA ALA A 320 6.61 -2.72 13.50
C ALA A 320 6.57 -1.83 12.23
N THR A 321 6.09 -2.37 11.11
CA THR A 321 5.91 -1.65 9.83
C THR A 321 4.46 -1.23 9.58
N GLY A 322 3.57 -1.35 10.59
CA GLY A 322 2.17 -0.91 10.48
C GLY A 322 1.24 -1.87 9.75
N LYS A 323 1.68 -3.10 9.38
CA LYS A 323 0.80 -4.11 8.76
C LYS A 323 0.02 -4.86 9.83
N VAL A 324 -1.27 -5.10 9.60
CA VAL A 324 -2.13 -5.95 10.43
C VAL A 324 -1.51 -7.36 10.58
N LYS A 325 -1.56 -7.90 11.81
CA LYS A 325 -0.99 -9.21 12.14
C LYS A 325 -1.98 -10.33 11.88
#